data_19ddebd29b9285cc8bddf13bf754fc22
#
_entry.id   19ddebd29b9285cc8bddf13bf754fc22
#
_cell.length_a   1.000
_cell.length_b   1.000
_cell.length_c   1.000
_cell.angle_alpha   90.00
_cell.angle_beta   90.00
_cell.angle_gamma   90.00
#
_symmetry.space_group_name_H-M   'P 1'
#
loop_
_entity.id
_entity.type
_entity.pdbx_description
1 polymer ?
#
loop_
_entity_poly.entity_id
_entity_poly.type
_entity_poly.pdbx_seq_one_letter_code
_entity_poly.pdbx_strand_id
1 'polypeptide(L)'
;MTAAAPPAAAPAPADTIPGDGTYLVGTDIQPGTYKTAGPDNSAGDCYWQRSKDSSGSFDSIIANDNLAGQGVVTIRSSDGAFKSQGCQAWVKAG
;
A
#
# COMPACT_ATOMS: atom_id res chain seq x y z
N MET A 1 10.38 32.76 3.31
CA MET A 1 10.27 32.14 3.59
C MET A 1 9.98 31.45 3.52
N THR A 2 10.08 31.32 3.42
CA THR A 2 9.76 30.55 3.50
C THR A 2 9.35 29.76 3.71
N ALA A 3 9.26 29.58 3.49
CA ALA A 3 8.76 28.84 3.66
C ALA A 3 8.53 28.01 3.93
N ALA A 4 8.38 27.86 3.90
CA ALA A 4 8.06 27.06 4.28
C ALA A 4 7.83 26.23 4.63
N ALA A 5 7.99 26.02 4.71
CA ALA A 5 7.83 25.13 5.12
C ALA A 5 7.23 24.43 5.55
N PRO A 6 6.78 24.23 5.56
CA PRO A 6 6.24 23.47 6.26
C PRO A 6 6.22 22.48 6.17
N PRO A 7 6.14 22.37 6.11
CA PRO A 7 5.94 21.49 6.53
C PRO A 7 6.43 20.68 6.95
N ALA A 8 7.11 21.11 7.20
CA ALA A 8 7.60 20.12 7.92
C ALA A 8 6.60 19.29 8.50
N ALA A 9 5.51 19.68 8.40
CA ALA A 9 4.45 18.82 8.77
C ALA A 9 4.58 17.59 7.95
N ALA A 10 4.31 16.46 8.53
CA ALA A 10 4.23 15.25 7.79
C ALA A 10 3.25 15.45 6.66
N PRO A 11 3.58 15.02 5.47
CA PRO A 11 2.65 15.10 4.36
C PRO A 11 1.40 14.29 4.68
N ALA A 12 0.30 14.64 4.07
CA ALA A 12 -0.90 13.85 4.18
C ALA A 12 -0.64 12.45 3.64
N PRO A 13 -1.32 11.42 4.18
CA PRO A 13 -1.17 10.09 3.64
C PRO A 13 -1.46 10.06 2.15
N ALA A 14 -0.68 9.28 1.41
CA ALA A 14 -0.79 9.23 -0.04
C ALA A 14 -1.99 8.39 -0.48
N ASP A 15 -2.50 8.68 -1.66
CA ASP A 15 -3.53 7.87 -2.30
C ASP A 15 -2.99 7.14 -3.54
N THR A 16 -1.68 7.03 -3.64
CA THR A 16 -0.98 6.21 -4.61
C THR A 16 0.09 5.44 -3.86
N ILE A 17 0.18 4.16 -4.11
CA ILE A 17 1.13 3.29 -3.40
C ILE A 17 2.15 2.78 -4.40
N PRO A 18 3.45 2.99 -4.16
CA PRO A 18 4.48 2.36 -4.99
C PRO A 18 4.35 0.85 -4.97
N GLY A 19 4.90 0.19 -5.99
CA GLY A 19 4.75 -1.25 -6.15
C GLY A 19 5.47 -2.10 -5.13
N ASP A 20 6.45 -1.54 -4.43
CA ASP A 20 7.24 -2.27 -3.42
C ASP A 20 7.27 -1.49 -2.14
N GLY A 21 7.16 -2.20 -1.02
CA GLY A 21 7.33 -1.60 0.29
C GLY A 21 6.25 -1.99 1.26
N THR A 22 6.43 -1.54 2.50
CA THR A 22 5.46 -1.69 3.58
C THR A 22 5.05 -0.30 4.03
N TYR A 23 3.76 -0.06 4.09
CA TYR A 23 3.21 1.27 4.32
C TYR A 23 2.26 1.25 5.50
N LEU A 24 2.37 2.23 6.38
CA LEU A 24 1.48 2.36 7.52
C LEU A 24 0.19 3.04 7.07
N VAL A 25 -0.92 2.38 7.34
CA VAL A 25 -2.23 2.90 6.95
C VAL A 25 -2.60 4.07 7.85
N GLY A 26 -2.99 5.16 7.22
CA GLY A 26 -3.32 6.38 7.96
C GLY A 26 -2.14 7.30 8.18
N THR A 27 -0.92 6.79 8.00
CA THR A 27 0.32 7.57 8.14
C THR A 27 0.99 7.76 6.80
N ASP A 28 1.29 6.64 6.12
CA ASP A 28 1.97 6.67 4.84
C ASP A 28 0.99 6.68 3.68
N ILE A 29 -0.13 5.97 3.82
CA ILE A 29 -1.16 5.86 2.79
C ILE A 29 -2.53 6.02 3.41
N GLN A 30 -3.50 6.40 2.58
CA GLN A 30 -4.88 6.52 3.01
C GLN A 30 -5.61 5.20 2.87
N PRO A 31 -6.59 4.92 3.76
CA PRO A 31 -7.51 3.82 3.50
C PRO A 31 -8.29 4.06 2.21
N GLY A 32 -8.74 3.01 1.61
CA GLY A 32 -9.55 3.10 0.40
C GLY A 32 -9.34 1.91 -0.49
N THR A 33 -9.99 1.93 -1.62
CA THR A 33 -9.86 0.87 -2.62
C THR A 33 -8.80 1.29 -3.63
N TYR A 34 -7.85 0.40 -3.86
CA TYR A 34 -6.73 0.64 -4.78
C TYR A 34 -6.68 -0.46 -5.81
N LYS A 35 -6.18 -0.12 -6.99
CA LYS A 35 -5.96 -1.13 -8.03
C LYS A 35 -4.57 -0.99 -8.61
N THR A 36 -4.03 -2.12 -9.04
CA THR A 36 -2.74 -2.19 -9.73
C THR A 36 -2.92 -2.88 -11.06
N ALA A 37 -2.06 -2.54 -12.01
CA ALA A 37 -2.04 -3.24 -13.30
C ALA A 37 -1.46 -4.64 -13.18
N GLY A 38 -0.81 -4.96 -12.07
CA GLY A 38 -0.28 -6.29 -11.83
C GLY A 38 1.22 -6.29 -11.61
N PRO A 39 1.87 -7.43 -11.90
CA PRO A 39 3.31 -7.54 -11.73
C PRO A 39 4.07 -6.47 -12.52
N ASP A 40 5.18 -6.00 -11.94
CA ASP A 40 5.98 -4.95 -12.56
C ASP A 40 7.03 -5.51 -13.52
N ASN A 41 7.07 -6.83 -13.68
CA ASN A 41 8.01 -7.46 -14.61
C ASN A 41 7.39 -8.76 -15.14
N SER A 42 7.97 -9.27 -16.20
CA SER A 42 7.41 -10.43 -16.89
C SER A 42 7.61 -11.74 -16.13
N ALA A 43 8.48 -11.76 -15.15
CA ALA A 43 8.80 -13.00 -14.43
C ALA A 43 8.04 -13.11 -13.12
N GLY A 44 7.40 -12.05 -12.70
CA GLY A 44 7.02 -11.95 -11.32
C GLY A 44 5.59 -12.17 -11.00
N ASP A 45 5.40 -12.34 -9.73
CA ASP A 45 4.11 -12.25 -9.09
C ASP A 45 4.01 -10.89 -8.42
N CYS A 46 2.81 -10.39 -8.32
CA CYS A 46 2.52 -9.21 -7.54
C CYS A 46 1.91 -9.68 -6.22
N TYR A 47 2.68 -9.60 -5.15
CA TYR A 47 2.23 -10.02 -3.83
C TYR A 47 1.79 -8.83 -3.01
N TRP A 48 0.68 -8.95 -2.30
CA TRP A 48 0.24 -7.93 -1.37
C TRP A 48 -0.31 -8.57 -0.11
N GLN A 49 -0.26 -7.82 0.98
CA GLN A 49 -0.91 -8.26 2.23
C GLN A 49 -1.40 -7.04 3.02
N ARG A 50 -2.51 -7.23 3.69
CA ARG A 50 -3.02 -6.30 4.69
C ARG A 50 -2.76 -6.90 6.06
N SER A 51 -2.26 -6.11 6.98
CA SER A 51 -1.88 -6.58 8.30
C SER A 51 -2.45 -5.67 9.39
N LYS A 52 -2.62 -6.23 10.58
CA LYS A 52 -3.10 -5.46 11.73
C LYS A 52 -2.05 -4.49 12.22
N ASP A 53 -0.79 -4.80 11.99
CA ASP A 53 0.34 -3.99 12.42
C ASP A 53 1.52 -4.22 11.49
N SER A 54 2.62 -3.54 11.74
CA SER A 54 3.81 -3.60 10.90
C SER A 54 4.86 -4.58 11.42
N SER A 55 4.47 -5.51 12.28
CA SER A 55 5.43 -6.44 12.89
C SER A 55 6.02 -7.45 11.91
N GLY A 56 5.32 -7.73 10.82
CA GLY A 56 5.74 -8.75 9.88
C GLY A 56 5.34 -10.16 10.31
N SER A 57 4.64 -10.29 11.41
CA SER A 57 4.20 -11.58 11.91
C SER A 57 3.08 -12.15 11.06
N PHE A 58 3.09 -13.46 10.82
CA PHE A 58 1.99 -14.11 10.12
C PHE A 58 0.66 -13.93 10.85
N ASP A 59 0.70 -13.85 12.17
CA ASP A 59 -0.51 -13.68 12.97
C ASP A 59 -1.17 -12.34 12.73
N SER A 60 -0.44 -11.36 12.22
CA SER A 60 -0.99 -10.05 11.96
C SER A 60 -1.61 -9.91 10.58
N ILE A 61 -1.44 -10.89 9.70
CA ILE A 61 -1.96 -10.81 8.34
C ILE A 61 -3.48 -10.96 8.36
N ILE A 62 -4.17 -9.97 7.79
CA ILE A 62 -5.62 -9.98 7.66
C ILE A 62 -6.02 -10.66 6.35
N ALA A 63 -5.32 -10.33 5.26
CA ALA A 63 -5.58 -10.87 3.94
C ALA A 63 -4.34 -10.71 3.09
N ASN A 64 -4.16 -11.58 2.11
CA ASN A 64 -3.06 -11.51 1.18
C ASN A 64 -3.40 -12.26 -0.10
N ASP A 65 -2.63 -12.00 -1.14
CA ASP A 65 -2.82 -12.70 -2.40
C ASP A 65 -1.59 -12.49 -3.30
N ASN A 66 -1.48 -13.35 -4.29
CA ASN A 66 -0.52 -13.21 -5.38
C ASN A 66 -1.30 -12.97 -6.67
N LEU A 67 -0.93 -11.94 -7.39
CA LEU A 67 -1.62 -11.55 -8.61
C LEU A 67 -0.74 -11.85 -9.82
N ALA A 68 -1.31 -12.49 -10.82
CA ALA A 68 -0.65 -12.70 -12.10
C ALA A 68 -1.03 -11.61 -13.11
N GLY A 69 -1.98 -10.78 -12.77
CA GLY A 69 -2.47 -9.69 -13.59
C GLY A 69 -3.01 -8.59 -12.71
N GLN A 70 -3.87 -7.76 -13.25
CA GLN A 70 -4.42 -6.66 -12.46
C GLN A 70 -5.22 -7.14 -11.27
N GLY A 71 -5.26 -6.31 -10.24
CA GLY A 71 -5.98 -6.65 -9.03
C GLY A 71 -6.46 -5.42 -8.29
N VAL A 72 -7.33 -5.65 -7.33
CA VAL A 72 -7.95 -4.61 -6.52
C VAL A 72 -7.89 -5.03 -5.07
N VAL A 73 -7.60 -4.08 -4.19
CA VAL A 73 -7.59 -4.33 -2.75
C VAL A 73 -8.30 -3.18 -2.06
N THR A 74 -9.06 -3.48 -1.03
CA THR A 74 -9.65 -2.46 -0.17
C THR A 74 -8.88 -2.45 1.14
N ILE A 75 -8.24 -1.32 1.42
CA ILE A 75 -7.50 -1.09 2.65
C ILE A 75 -8.43 -0.35 3.59
N ARG A 76 -8.66 -0.94 4.76
CA ARG A 76 -9.60 -0.40 5.73
C ARG A 76 -8.87 0.53 6.70
N SER A 77 -9.62 1.47 7.27
CA SER A 77 -9.05 2.37 8.27
C SER A 77 -8.57 1.63 9.51
N SER A 78 -9.08 0.42 9.74
CA SER A 78 -8.65 -0.42 10.86
C SER A 78 -7.40 -1.24 10.56
N ASP A 79 -6.95 -1.27 9.31
CA ASP A 79 -5.72 -1.96 8.96
C ASP A 79 -4.52 -1.18 9.50
N GLY A 80 -3.49 -1.89 9.94
CA GLY A 80 -2.28 -1.25 10.42
C GLY A 80 -1.26 -1.01 9.32
N ALA A 81 -1.09 -1.97 8.41
CA ALA A 81 -0.08 -1.89 7.37
C ALA A 81 -0.53 -2.58 6.10
N PHE A 82 0.02 -2.12 4.99
CA PHE A 82 -0.15 -2.73 3.68
C PHE A 82 1.23 -2.98 3.09
N LYS A 83 1.47 -4.19 2.66
CA LYS A 83 2.73 -4.57 2.01
C LYS A 83 2.46 -4.92 0.55
N SER A 84 3.35 -4.46 -0.32
CA SER A 84 3.29 -4.77 -1.74
C SER A 84 4.69 -5.14 -2.22
N GLN A 85 4.78 -6.10 -3.10
CA GLN A 85 6.07 -6.60 -3.57
C GLN A 85 5.94 -7.10 -5.00
N GLY A 86 6.75 -6.54 -5.89
CA GLY A 86 6.76 -6.95 -7.28
C GLY A 86 5.57 -6.46 -8.08
N CYS A 87 4.88 -5.42 -7.61
CA CYS A 87 3.70 -4.89 -8.26
C CYS A 87 3.99 -3.57 -8.95
N GLN A 88 3.20 -3.26 -9.98
CA GLN A 88 3.13 -1.89 -10.45
C GLN A 88 2.41 -1.07 -9.40
N ALA A 89 2.53 0.26 -9.49
CA ALA A 89 1.93 1.14 -8.50
C ALA A 89 0.44 0.86 -8.34
N TRP A 90 -0.05 1.09 -7.13
CA TRP A 90 -1.46 0.99 -6.82
C TRP A 90 -2.05 2.39 -6.84
N VAL A 91 -3.16 2.56 -7.49
CA VAL A 91 -3.83 3.84 -7.63
C VAL A 91 -5.21 3.74 -7.00
N LYS A 92 -5.57 4.78 -6.28
CA LYS A 92 -6.86 4.78 -5.61
C LYS A 92 -7.99 4.75 -6.63
N ALA A 93 -8.92 3.83 -6.42
CA ALA A 93 -9.99 3.56 -7.38
C ALA A 93 -11.37 4.00 -6.88
N GLY A 94 -11.46 4.42 -5.64
CA GLY A 94 -12.78 4.82 -5.15
C GLY A 94 -12.75 5.64 -3.92
#